data_70fc4da97241e87b691b713d95fdd849
#
_entry.id   70fc4da97241e87b691b713d95fdd849
#
_cell.length_a   1.000
_cell.length_b   1.000
_cell.length_c   1.000
_cell.angle_alpha   90.00
_cell.angle_beta   90.00
_cell.angle_gamma   90.00
#
_symmetry.space_group_name_H-M   'P 1'
#
loop_
_entity.id
_entity.type
_entity.pdbx_description
1 polymer ?
#
loop_
_entity_poly.entity_id
_entity_poly.type
_entity_poly.pdbx_seq_one_letter_code
_entity_poly.pdbx_strand_id
1 'polypeptide(L)'
;MPYRRTANVVRKLVARHDAILAAACEAAAEGGMAAVQIAPVAARAGIATGTVYRYFPSKTELVAALVAALCEREVAALEGAAKAAPGPLSALAAAISTFAARALERRRLAFALMAEPVEPEVDRARTSYRQALVDEFEQLIRKALGAGRLPDQDAALAAPALVGALVEGLIGSRAPAVPDDPAKARARVQMLTLFALRALGVVDARARGLVVQTVVPEGRAGL
;
A
#
# COMPACT_ATOMS: atom_id res chain seq x y z
N MET A 1 11.69 38.61 -17.33
CA MET A 1 12.50 37.42 -17.60
C MET A 1 12.11 36.37 -16.58
N PRO A 2 11.45 35.23 -16.94
CA PRO A 2 11.20 34.18 -15.98
C PRO A 2 12.52 33.51 -15.60
N TYR A 3 12.83 33.51 -14.30
CA TYR A 3 13.98 32.84 -13.72
C TYR A 3 13.95 31.34 -14.00
N ARG A 4 14.78 30.88 -14.93
CA ARG A 4 14.90 29.44 -15.26
C ARG A 4 15.61 28.76 -14.11
N ARG A 5 14.82 28.05 -13.24
CA ARG A 5 15.39 27.22 -12.16
C ARG A 5 16.38 26.25 -12.81
N THR A 6 17.64 26.29 -12.40
CA THR A 6 18.64 25.34 -12.90
C THR A 6 18.28 23.92 -12.48
N ALA A 7 18.61 22.91 -13.27
CA ALA A 7 18.33 21.48 -12.96
C ALA A 7 18.82 21.09 -11.56
N ASN A 8 19.87 21.74 -11.05
CA ASN A 8 20.41 21.52 -9.72
C ASN A 8 19.48 22.06 -8.61
N VAL A 9 18.83 23.20 -8.84
CA VAL A 9 17.85 23.76 -7.90
C VAL A 9 16.62 22.88 -7.82
N VAL A 10 16.12 22.40 -8.95
CA VAL A 10 14.97 21.48 -9.01
C VAL A 10 15.28 20.18 -8.26
N ARG A 11 16.43 19.56 -8.49
CA ARG A 11 16.86 18.34 -7.77
C ARG A 11 16.92 18.55 -6.26
N LYS A 12 17.46 19.69 -5.79
CA LYS A 12 17.50 20.00 -4.35
C LYS A 12 16.11 20.20 -3.74
N LEU A 13 15.17 20.77 -4.50
CA LEU A 13 13.78 20.93 -4.04
C LEU A 13 13.08 19.59 -3.91
N VAL A 14 13.21 18.71 -4.91
CA VAL A 14 12.65 17.35 -4.89
C VAL A 14 13.26 16.55 -3.73
N ALA A 15 14.58 16.52 -3.61
CA ALA A 15 15.23 15.78 -2.52
C ALA A 15 14.80 16.25 -1.11
N ARG A 16 14.52 17.55 -0.92
CA ARG A 16 13.98 18.06 0.34
C ARG A 16 12.52 17.67 0.57
N HIS A 17 11.70 17.76 -0.46
CA HIS A 17 10.31 17.31 -0.41
C HIS A 17 10.25 15.83 0.02
N ASP A 18 11.06 14.99 -0.63
CA ASP A 18 11.11 13.55 -0.35
C ASP A 18 11.64 13.25 1.07
N ALA A 19 12.65 14.00 1.55
CA ALA A 19 13.14 13.89 2.92
C ALA A 19 12.08 14.24 3.98
N ILE A 20 11.22 15.25 3.71
CA ILE A 20 10.11 15.59 4.60
C ILE A 20 9.06 14.46 4.61
N LEU A 21 8.70 13.92 3.45
CA LEU A 21 7.74 12.81 3.37
C LEU A 21 8.31 11.53 4.01
N ALA A 22 9.61 11.25 3.86
CA ALA A 22 10.27 10.14 4.54
C ALA A 22 10.17 10.27 6.08
N ALA A 23 10.51 11.45 6.61
CA ALA A 23 10.40 11.72 8.04
C ALA A 23 8.94 11.63 8.55
N ALA A 24 7.98 12.09 7.76
CA ALA A 24 6.55 11.97 8.08
C ALA A 24 6.08 10.51 8.06
N CYS A 25 6.57 9.70 7.12
CA CYS A 25 6.28 8.27 7.05
C CYS A 25 6.79 7.50 8.27
N GLU A 26 8.00 7.80 8.72
CA GLU A 26 8.54 7.20 9.94
C GLU A 26 7.72 7.58 11.17
N ALA A 27 7.32 8.86 11.30
CA ALA A 27 6.45 9.30 12.37
C ALA A 27 5.09 8.56 12.35
N ALA A 28 4.49 8.40 11.16
CA ALA A 28 3.25 7.64 11.00
C ALA A 28 3.41 6.15 11.32
N ALA A 29 4.55 5.55 10.98
CA ALA A 29 4.86 4.16 11.31
C ALA A 29 5.00 3.91 12.81
N GLU A 30 5.53 4.90 13.55
CA GLU A 30 5.70 4.83 15.02
C GLU A 30 4.41 5.15 15.78
N GLY A 31 3.71 6.23 15.41
CA GLY A 31 2.63 6.80 16.21
C GLY A 31 1.29 7.01 15.47
N GLY A 32 1.14 6.52 14.23
CA GLY A 32 -0.04 6.76 13.40
C GLY A 32 -0.06 8.17 12.80
N MET A 33 -1.17 8.53 12.13
CA MET A 33 -1.30 9.86 11.51
C MET A 33 -1.29 10.99 12.55
N ALA A 34 -1.70 10.71 13.78
CA ALA A 34 -1.64 11.66 14.88
C ALA A 34 -0.21 12.11 15.23
N ALA A 35 0.79 11.23 15.04
CA ALA A 35 2.20 11.54 15.29
C ALA A 35 2.84 12.40 14.19
N VAL A 36 2.21 12.55 13.03
CA VAL A 36 2.70 13.41 11.95
C VAL A 36 2.45 14.86 12.31
N GLN A 37 3.43 15.48 12.98
CA GLN A 37 3.39 16.88 13.41
C GLN A 37 4.55 17.64 12.75
N ILE A 38 4.31 18.90 12.37
CA ILE A 38 5.29 19.69 11.59
C ILE A 38 6.66 19.80 12.28
N ALA A 39 6.68 20.13 13.60
CA ALA A 39 7.94 20.31 14.32
C ALA A 39 8.74 18.99 14.50
N PRO A 40 8.15 17.87 14.93
CA PRO A 40 8.82 16.56 14.95
C PRO A 40 9.32 16.10 13.58
N VAL A 41 8.54 16.29 12.51
CA VAL A 41 8.94 15.94 11.15
C VAL A 41 10.12 16.81 10.69
N ALA A 42 10.10 18.11 10.96
CA ALA A 42 11.21 19.01 10.64
C ALA A 42 12.51 18.58 11.36
N ALA A 43 12.42 18.27 12.66
CA ALA A 43 13.56 17.79 13.46
C ALA A 43 14.14 16.49 12.87
N ARG A 44 13.28 15.53 12.53
CA ARG A 44 13.66 14.24 11.95
C ARG A 44 14.29 14.40 10.55
N ALA A 45 13.76 15.32 9.74
CA ALA A 45 14.31 15.64 8.42
C ALA A 45 15.58 16.51 8.46
N GLY A 46 16.03 16.95 9.65
CA GLY A 46 17.20 17.80 9.82
C GLY A 46 17.05 19.20 9.23
N ILE A 47 15.83 19.77 9.23
CA ILE A 47 15.51 21.08 8.66
C ILE A 47 14.72 21.97 9.63
N ALA A 48 14.74 23.28 9.39
CA ALA A 48 13.92 24.21 10.18
C ALA A 48 12.42 24.03 9.89
N THR A 49 11.58 24.18 10.92
CA THR A 49 10.10 24.11 10.81
C THR A 49 9.54 25.04 9.73
N GLY A 50 10.06 26.27 9.61
CA GLY A 50 9.67 27.20 8.56
C GLY A 50 10.00 26.70 7.14
N THR A 51 10.97 25.78 7.00
CA THR A 51 11.24 25.14 5.72
C THR A 51 10.15 24.14 5.37
N VAL A 52 9.64 23.38 6.33
CA VAL A 52 8.51 22.46 6.09
C VAL A 52 7.28 23.22 5.63
N TYR A 53 6.93 24.34 6.27
CA TYR A 53 5.79 25.18 5.87
C TYR A 53 5.89 25.75 4.45
N ARG A 54 7.08 25.87 3.88
CA ARG A 54 7.26 26.28 2.47
C ARG A 54 6.89 25.19 1.46
N TYR A 55 6.90 23.92 1.87
CA TYR A 55 6.49 22.76 1.06
C TYR A 55 5.06 22.35 1.34
N PHE A 56 4.67 22.39 2.60
CA PHE A 56 3.37 21.96 3.10
C PHE A 56 2.82 23.04 4.03
N PRO A 57 1.97 23.96 3.53
CA PRO A 57 1.43 25.09 4.28
C PRO A 57 0.70 24.74 5.57
N SER A 58 0.22 23.49 5.68
CA SER A 58 -0.44 22.98 6.87
C SER A 58 -0.06 21.55 7.20
N LYS A 59 -0.36 21.11 8.45
CA LYS A 59 -0.26 19.69 8.83
C LYS A 59 -1.14 18.82 7.95
N THR A 60 -2.36 19.25 7.67
CA THR A 60 -3.32 18.51 6.83
C THR A 60 -2.78 18.27 5.43
N GLU A 61 -2.15 19.29 4.80
CA GLU A 61 -1.51 19.13 3.50
C GLU A 61 -0.29 18.19 3.54
N LEU A 62 0.51 18.23 4.60
CA LEU A 62 1.61 17.28 4.78
C LEU A 62 1.07 15.84 4.89
N VAL A 63 0.03 15.62 5.70
CA VAL A 63 -0.57 14.30 5.88
C VAL A 63 -1.23 13.82 4.59
N ALA A 64 -1.96 14.69 3.88
CA ALA A 64 -2.58 14.34 2.60
C ALA A 64 -1.52 13.96 1.54
N ALA A 65 -0.42 14.72 1.44
CA ALA A 65 0.69 14.41 0.55
C ALA A 65 1.40 13.11 0.93
N LEU A 66 1.58 12.84 2.23
CA LEU A 66 2.12 11.56 2.72
C LEU A 66 1.23 10.39 2.30
N VAL A 67 -0.09 10.50 2.52
CA VAL A 67 -1.05 9.47 2.11
C VAL A 67 -0.96 9.23 0.61
N ALA A 68 -0.97 10.29 -0.21
CA ALA A 68 -0.88 10.17 -1.66
C ALA A 68 0.42 9.45 -2.09
N ALA A 69 1.57 9.85 -1.58
CA ALA A 69 2.87 9.25 -1.91
C ALA A 69 2.96 7.77 -1.49
N LEU A 70 2.43 7.42 -0.31
CA LEU A 70 2.35 6.04 0.15
C LEU A 70 1.44 5.20 -0.75
N CYS A 71 0.29 5.76 -1.14
CA CYS A 71 -0.67 5.10 -2.02
C CYS A 71 -0.09 4.77 -3.38
N GLU A 72 0.50 5.75 -4.05
CA GLU A 72 1.17 5.56 -5.34
C GLU A 72 2.21 4.43 -5.27
N ARG A 73 2.98 4.40 -4.20
CA ARG A 73 4.00 3.41 -3.99
C ARG A 73 3.47 2.01 -3.73
N GLU A 74 2.40 1.89 -2.93
CA GLU A 74 1.76 0.59 -2.68
C GLU A 74 1.12 0.04 -3.96
N VAL A 75 0.40 0.85 -4.73
CA VAL A 75 -0.18 0.44 -6.01
C VAL A 75 0.92 0.05 -7.00
N ALA A 76 1.99 0.84 -7.14
CA ALA A 76 3.11 0.53 -8.00
C ALA A 76 3.80 -0.80 -7.64
N ALA A 77 3.89 -1.12 -6.34
CA ALA A 77 4.44 -2.39 -5.88
C ALA A 77 3.57 -3.60 -6.30
N LEU A 78 2.24 -3.46 -6.19
CA LEU A 78 1.29 -4.48 -6.65
C LEU A 78 1.38 -4.68 -8.16
N GLU A 79 1.33 -3.59 -8.93
CA GLU A 79 1.47 -3.63 -10.39
C GLU A 79 2.78 -4.27 -10.82
N GLY A 80 3.89 -3.91 -10.18
CA GLY A 80 5.21 -4.48 -10.46
C GLY A 80 5.24 -5.98 -10.24
N ALA A 81 4.69 -6.46 -9.13
CA ALA A 81 4.58 -7.89 -8.82
C ALA A 81 3.67 -8.63 -9.81
N ALA A 82 2.53 -8.03 -10.17
CA ALA A 82 1.61 -8.60 -11.15
C ALA A 82 2.22 -8.68 -12.54
N LYS A 83 2.93 -7.63 -13.00
CA LYS A 83 3.62 -7.58 -14.30
C LYS A 83 4.74 -8.60 -14.43
N ALA A 84 5.44 -8.92 -13.34
CA ALA A 84 6.52 -9.91 -13.32
C ALA A 84 6.01 -11.37 -13.35
N ALA A 85 4.72 -11.59 -13.09
CA ALA A 85 4.15 -12.93 -13.00
C ALA A 85 3.86 -13.53 -14.40
N PRO A 86 4.01 -14.89 -14.56
CA PRO A 86 3.94 -15.53 -15.87
C PRO A 86 2.52 -15.68 -16.45
N GLY A 87 1.47 -15.32 -15.73
CA GLY A 87 0.10 -15.46 -16.23
C GLY A 87 -0.96 -14.84 -15.29
N PRO A 88 -2.23 -14.77 -15.72
CA PRO A 88 -3.26 -13.98 -15.02
C PRO A 88 -3.52 -14.41 -13.56
N LEU A 89 -3.59 -15.71 -13.27
CA LEU A 89 -3.76 -16.19 -11.90
C LEU A 89 -2.51 -15.97 -11.04
N SER A 90 -1.32 -16.13 -11.63
CA SER A 90 -0.05 -15.86 -10.94
C SER A 90 0.08 -14.36 -10.67
N ALA A 91 -0.36 -13.49 -11.58
CA ALA A 91 -0.39 -12.04 -11.39
C ALA A 91 -1.31 -11.66 -10.22
N LEU A 92 -2.51 -12.24 -10.16
CA LEU A 92 -3.46 -12.03 -9.08
C LEU A 92 -2.89 -12.51 -7.73
N ALA A 93 -2.31 -13.72 -7.69
CA ALA A 93 -1.65 -14.24 -6.49
C ALA A 93 -0.47 -13.37 -6.03
N ALA A 94 0.34 -12.88 -6.97
CA ALA A 94 1.48 -11.99 -6.68
C ALA A 94 1.02 -10.65 -6.11
N ALA A 95 -0.01 -10.02 -6.68
CA ALA A 95 -0.57 -8.77 -6.17
C ALA A 95 -1.13 -8.95 -4.74
N ILE A 96 -1.94 -10.00 -4.50
CA ILE A 96 -2.50 -10.30 -3.17
C ILE A 96 -1.38 -10.54 -2.16
N SER A 97 -0.40 -11.38 -2.48
CA SER A 97 0.72 -11.67 -1.59
C SER A 97 1.57 -10.45 -1.29
N THR A 98 1.82 -9.60 -2.29
CA THR A 98 2.57 -8.35 -2.13
C THR A 98 1.84 -7.40 -1.19
N PHE A 99 0.54 -7.17 -1.40
CA PHE A 99 -0.26 -6.34 -0.51
C PHE A 99 -0.23 -6.88 0.93
N ALA A 100 -0.46 -8.19 1.10
CA ALA A 100 -0.49 -8.82 2.42
C ALA A 100 0.87 -8.73 3.14
N ALA A 101 1.97 -9.00 2.44
CA ALA A 101 3.31 -8.95 3.01
C ALA A 101 3.67 -7.54 3.48
N ARG A 102 3.46 -6.53 2.64
CA ARG A 102 3.75 -5.13 2.95
C ARG A 102 2.88 -4.58 4.09
N ALA A 103 1.59 -4.94 4.10
CA ALA A 103 0.68 -4.56 5.18
C ALA A 103 1.07 -5.20 6.53
N LEU A 104 1.52 -6.46 6.54
CA LEU A 104 1.98 -7.11 7.77
C LEU A 104 3.31 -6.56 8.26
N GLU A 105 4.25 -6.31 7.36
CA GLU A 105 5.58 -5.78 7.69
C GLU A 105 5.49 -4.42 8.39
N ARG A 106 4.60 -3.54 7.94
CA ARG A 106 4.40 -2.19 8.49
C ARG A 106 2.96 -1.99 8.95
N ARG A 107 2.44 -2.93 9.74
CA ARG A 107 1.02 -3.00 10.11
C ARG A 107 0.48 -1.70 10.69
N ARG A 108 1.26 -1.01 11.54
CA ARG A 108 0.83 0.26 12.13
C ARG A 108 0.65 1.34 11.06
N LEU A 109 1.58 1.43 10.11
CA LEU A 109 1.47 2.35 8.99
C LEU A 109 0.30 1.98 8.08
N ALA A 110 0.12 0.69 7.78
CA ALA A 110 -1.02 0.22 6.99
C ALA A 110 -2.37 0.54 7.66
N PHE A 111 -2.47 0.38 9.00
CA PHE A 111 -3.63 0.78 9.77
C PHE A 111 -3.83 2.30 9.71
N ALA A 112 -2.78 3.09 9.95
CA ALA A 112 -2.83 4.54 9.86
C ALA A 112 -3.28 5.01 8.47
N LEU A 113 -2.81 4.34 7.41
CA LEU A 113 -3.14 4.65 6.03
C LEU A 113 -4.59 4.30 5.66
N MET A 114 -5.16 3.21 6.19
CA MET A 114 -6.42 2.65 5.69
C MET A 114 -7.59 2.69 6.67
N ALA A 115 -7.34 2.73 7.98
CA ALA A 115 -8.37 2.51 9.00
C ALA A 115 -8.37 3.51 10.15
N GLU A 116 -7.28 4.25 10.41
CA GLU A 116 -7.23 5.23 11.51
C GLU A 116 -8.18 6.41 11.23
N PRO A 117 -8.97 6.88 12.20
CA PRO A 117 -9.79 8.09 12.04
C PRO A 117 -8.92 9.31 11.69
N VAL A 118 -9.33 10.07 10.68
CA VAL A 118 -8.60 11.25 10.18
C VAL A 118 -9.55 12.38 9.83
N GLU A 119 -8.98 13.56 9.55
CA GLU A 119 -9.72 14.73 9.07
C GLU A 119 -10.28 14.48 7.64
N PRO A 120 -11.40 15.14 7.26
CA PRO A 120 -12.08 14.91 5.97
C PRO A 120 -11.18 15.09 4.74
N GLU A 121 -10.20 16.00 4.80
CA GLU A 121 -9.24 16.25 3.72
C GLU A 121 -8.34 15.03 3.48
N VAL A 122 -7.88 14.41 4.56
CA VAL A 122 -7.05 13.20 4.51
C VAL A 122 -7.89 11.99 4.09
N ASP A 123 -9.14 11.93 4.52
CA ASP A 123 -10.06 10.84 4.16
C ASP A 123 -10.35 10.79 2.65
N ARG A 124 -10.37 11.94 1.97
CA ARG A 124 -10.45 11.98 0.50
C ARG A 124 -9.25 11.27 -0.16
N ALA A 125 -8.03 11.51 0.32
CA ALA A 125 -6.84 10.84 -0.20
C ALA A 125 -6.90 9.33 0.02
N ARG A 126 -7.42 8.89 1.17
CA ARG A 126 -7.66 7.47 1.45
C ARG A 126 -8.70 6.83 0.55
N THR A 127 -9.80 7.54 0.30
CA THR A 127 -10.85 7.06 -0.60
C THR A 127 -10.27 6.85 -1.99
N SER A 128 -9.46 7.80 -2.49
CA SER A 128 -8.76 7.66 -3.77
C SER A 128 -7.82 6.44 -3.77
N TYR A 129 -7.13 6.18 -2.67
CA TYR A 129 -6.28 4.99 -2.55
C TYR A 129 -7.08 3.69 -2.58
N ARG A 130 -8.15 3.61 -1.81
CA ARG A 130 -9.03 2.42 -1.84
C ARG A 130 -9.56 2.18 -3.24
N GLN A 131 -9.95 3.23 -3.96
CA GLN A 131 -10.40 3.12 -5.34
C GLN A 131 -9.29 2.59 -6.25
N ALA A 132 -8.07 3.13 -6.15
CA ALA A 132 -6.94 2.65 -6.95
C ALA A 132 -6.60 1.17 -6.69
N LEU A 133 -6.71 0.68 -5.44
CA LEU A 133 -6.57 -0.74 -5.13
C LEU A 133 -7.70 -1.58 -5.75
N VAL A 134 -8.93 -1.12 -5.67
CA VAL A 134 -10.08 -1.80 -6.27
C VAL A 134 -9.89 -1.88 -7.79
N ASP A 135 -9.51 -0.78 -8.44
CA ASP A 135 -9.31 -0.71 -9.88
C ASP A 135 -8.22 -1.69 -10.35
N GLU A 136 -7.09 -1.77 -9.61
CA GLU A 136 -6.02 -2.72 -9.93
C GLU A 136 -6.48 -4.18 -9.79
N PHE A 137 -7.13 -4.53 -8.68
CA PHE A 137 -7.66 -5.88 -8.50
C PHE A 137 -8.77 -6.22 -9.50
N GLU A 138 -9.64 -5.26 -9.85
CA GLU A 138 -10.66 -5.46 -10.87
C GLU A 138 -10.04 -5.77 -12.24
N GLN A 139 -9.00 -5.04 -12.64
CA GLN A 139 -8.27 -5.32 -13.87
C GLN A 139 -7.64 -6.71 -13.88
N LEU A 140 -7.02 -7.13 -12.76
CA LEU A 140 -6.43 -8.46 -12.64
C LEU A 140 -7.48 -9.57 -12.70
N ILE A 141 -8.62 -9.38 -12.04
CA ILE A 141 -9.76 -10.31 -12.09
C ILE A 141 -10.31 -10.40 -13.52
N ARG A 142 -10.55 -9.26 -14.19
CA ARG A 142 -11.02 -9.22 -15.58
C ARG A 142 -10.05 -9.94 -16.54
N LYS A 143 -8.74 -9.78 -16.38
CA LYS A 143 -7.72 -10.50 -17.18
C LYS A 143 -7.80 -12.01 -16.94
N ALA A 144 -8.03 -12.44 -15.69
CA ALA A 144 -8.15 -13.85 -15.36
C ALA A 144 -9.46 -14.46 -15.88
N LEU A 145 -10.57 -13.72 -15.84
CA LEU A 145 -11.85 -14.09 -16.44
C LEU A 145 -11.75 -14.23 -17.96
N GLY A 146 -11.19 -13.21 -18.63
CA GLY A 146 -11.01 -13.24 -20.10
C GLY A 146 -10.11 -14.36 -20.60
N ALA A 147 -9.19 -14.84 -19.74
CA ALA A 147 -8.36 -16.02 -20.03
C ALA A 147 -9.02 -17.36 -19.65
N GLY A 148 -10.26 -17.38 -19.20
CA GLY A 148 -10.98 -18.58 -18.76
C GLY A 148 -10.37 -19.23 -17.52
N ARG A 149 -9.76 -18.45 -16.64
CA ARG A 149 -9.04 -18.95 -15.45
C ARG A 149 -9.83 -18.83 -14.16
N LEU A 150 -10.90 -18.06 -14.16
CA LEU A 150 -11.86 -17.91 -13.06
C LEU A 150 -13.27 -18.31 -13.54
N PRO A 151 -14.13 -18.81 -12.64
CA PRO A 151 -15.54 -18.96 -12.96
C PRO A 151 -16.18 -17.61 -13.24
N ASP A 152 -17.27 -17.62 -14.01
CA ASP A 152 -18.02 -16.41 -14.33
C ASP A 152 -18.47 -15.69 -13.06
N GLN A 153 -18.14 -14.42 -12.95
CA GLN A 153 -18.45 -13.55 -11.83
C GLN A 153 -18.32 -12.09 -12.20
N ASP A 154 -18.99 -11.21 -11.46
CA ASP A 154 -18.87 -9.78 -11.62
C ASP A 154 -17.55 -9.26 -10.98
N ALA A 155 -16.61 -8.84 -11.82
CA ALA A 155 -15.34 -8.29 -11.38
C ALA A 155 -15.48 -6.98 -10.60
N ALA A 156 -16.48 -6.15 -10.93
CA ALA A 156 -16.75 -4.89 -10.23
C ALA A 156 -17.31 -5.11 -8.81
N LEU A 157 -17.92 -6.27 -8.54
CA LEU A 157 -18.33 -6.69 -7.21
C LEU A 157 -17.21 -7.44 -6.49
N ALA A 158 -16.50 -8.33 -7.19
CA ALA A 158 -15.48 -9.19 -6.59
C ALA A 158 -14.25 -8.38 -6.09
N ALA A 159 -13.83 -7.34 -6.82
CA ALA A 159 -12.67 -6.54 -6.46
C ALA A 159 -12.83 -5.78 -5.14
N PRO A 160 -13.88 -4.98 -4.90
CA PRO A 160 -14.07 -4.31 -3.62
C PRO A 160 -14.30 -5.31 -2.46
N ALA A 161 -14.96 -6.45 -2.70
CA ALA A 161 -15.11 -7.51 -1.70
C ALA A 161 -13.74 -8.11 -1.32
N LEU A 162 -12.88 -8.37 -2.30
CA LEU A 162 -11.51 -8.84 -2.08
C LEU A 162 -10.70 -7.83 -1.26
N VAL A 163 -10.70 -6.54 -1.66
CA VAL A 163 -10.00 -5.48 -0.93
C VAL A 163 -10.50 -5.37 0.50
N GLY A 164 -11.83 -5.42 0.70
CA GLY A 164 -12.42 -5.41 2.04
C GLY A 164 -11.96 -6.59 2.91
N ALA A 165 -11.94 -7.81 2.37
CA ALA A 165 -11.48 -9.00 3.06
C ALA A 165 -9.99 -8.93 3.43
N LEU A 166 -9.14 -8.43 2.51
CA LEU A 166 -7.71 -8.25 2.75
C LEU A 166 -7.45 -7.20 3.84
N VAL A 167 -8.11 -6.05 3.76
CA VAL A 167 -7.97 -4.98 4.75
C VAL A 167 -8.41 -5.44 6.12
N GLU A 168 -9.62 -6.02 6.24
CA GLU A 168 -10.12 -6.48 7.55
C GLU A 168 -9.28 -7.63 8.11
N GLY A 169 -8.84 -8.56 7.28
CA GLY A 169 -8.03 -9.71 7.71
C GLY A 169 -6.60 -9.36 8.13
N LEU A 170 -6.04 -8.23 7.66
CA LEU A 170 -4.67 -7.81 7.95
C LEU A 170 -4.56 -6.74 9.03
N ILE A 171 -5.41 -5.72 8.94
CA ILE A 171 -5.31 -4.50 9.73
C ILE A 171 -6.59 -4.11 10.45
N GLY A 172 -7.70 -4.80 10.21
CA GLY A 172 -8.95 -4.59 10.92
C GLY A 172 -8.81 -4.76 12.43
N SER A 173 -9.78 -4.26 13.18
CA SER A 173 -9.78 -4.29 14.66
C SER A 173 -9.74 -5.71 15.24
N ARG A 174 -10.20 -6.70 14.47
CA ARG A 174 -10.20 -8.13 14.83
C ARG A 174 -9.10 -8.93 14.14
N ALA A 175 -8.25 -8.29 13.34
CA ALA A 175 -7.15 -8.98 12.69
C ALA A 175 -6.16 -9.53 13.75
N PRO A 176 -5.72 -10.78 13.62
CA PRO A 176 -4.80 -11.41 14.57
C PRO A 176 -3.50 -10.60 14.70
N ALA A 177 -2.88 -10.65 15.87
CA ALA A 177 -1.56 -10.00 16.08
C ALA A 177 -0.53 -10.49 15.05
N VAL A 178 0.35 -9.60 14.61
CA VAL A 178 1.46 -9.97 13.71
C VAL A 178 2.39 -10.91 14.45
N PRO A 179 2.76 -12.07 13.87
CA PRO A 179 3.75 -12.94 14.47
C PRO A 179 5.14 -12.28 14.48
N ASP A 180 5.88 -12.41 15.58
CA ASP A 180 7.27 -11.98 15.66
C ASP A 180 8.21 -12.87 14.83
N ASP A 181 7.80 -14.11 14.58
CA ASP A 181 8.53 -15.08 13.78
C ASP A 181 8.29 -14.84 12.27
N PRO A 182 9.34 -14.55 11.48
CA PRO A 182 9.22 -14.31 10.05
C PRO A 182 8.60 -15.48 9.28
N ALA A 183 8.85 -16.72 9.69
CA ALA A 183 8.25 -17.89 9.04
C ALA A 183 6.73 -17.94 9.26
N LYS A 184 6.26 -17.59 10.46
CA LYS A 184 4.83 -17.48 10.76
C LYS A 184 4.18 -16.29 10.05
N ALA A 185 4.88 -15.18 9.90
CA ALA A 185 4.40 -14.03 9.13
C ALA A 185 4.23 -14.41 7.65
N ARG A 186 5.22 -15.09 7.05
CA ARG A 186 5.13 -15.63 5.68
C ARG A 186 3.98 -16.62 5.53
N ALA A 187 3.81 -17.56 6.46
CA ALA A 187 2.70 -18.51 6.47
C ALA A 187 1.34 -17.79 6.50
N ARG A 188 1.22 -16.68 7.23
CA ARG A 188 -0.01 -15.85 7.26
C ARG A 188 -0.30 -15.21 5.90
N VAL A 189 0.71 -14.64 5.24
CA VAL A 189 0.57 -14.12 3.87
C VAL A 189 0.05 -15.22 2.94
N GLN A 190 0.65 -16.41 3.00
CA GLN A 190 0.25 -17.56 2.20
C GLN A 190 -1.20 -18.00 2.48
N MET A 191 -1.60 -18.08 3.76
CA MET A 191 -2.96 -18.43 4.14
C MET A 191 -3.99 -17.42 3.62
N LEU A 192 -3.68 -16.12 3.72
CA LEU A 192 -4.60 -15.09 3.25
C LEU A 192 -4.68 -15.06 1.72
N THR A 193 -3.55 -15.26 1.04
CA THR A 193 -3.53 -15.39 -0.43
C THR A 193 -4.34 -16.61 -0.88
N LEU A 194 -4.18 -17.73 -0.21
CA LEU A 194 -4.97 -18.95 -0.46
C LEU A 194 -6.47 -18.72 -0.26
N PHE A 195 -6.85 -18.07 0.84
CA PHE A 195 -8.22 -17.68 1.10
C PHE A 195 -8.80 -16.82 -0.03
N ALA A 196 -8.09 -15.79 -0.43
CA ALA A 196 -8.51 -14.86 -1.47
C ALA A 196 -8.68 -15.53 -2.84
N LEU A 197 -7.74 -16.39 -3.24
CA LEU A 197 -7.84 -17.16 -4.48
C LEU A 197 -9.05 -18.12 -4.48
N ARG A 198 -9.31 -18.77 -3.36
CA ARG A 198 -10.47 -19.65 -3.19
C ARG A 198 -11.80 -18.87 -3.24
N ALA A 199 -11.85 -17.70 -2.60
CA ALA A 199 -13.02 -16.83 -2.63
C ALA A 199 -13.36 -16.37 -4.04
N LEU A 200 -12.35 -16.21 -4.91
CA LEU A 200 -12.51 -15.92 -6.34
C LEU A 200 -12.82 -17.19 -7.19
N GLY A 201 -12.97 -18.34 -6.59
CA GLY A 201 -13.34 -19.58 -7.27
C GLY A 201 -12.18 -20.35 -7.88
N VAL A 202 -10.93 -20.05 -7.52
CA VAL A 202 -9.78 -20.87 -7.95
C VAL A 202 -9.82 -22.22 -7.24
N VAL A 203 -9.78 -23.31 -7.99
CA VAL A 203 -9.78 -24.68 -7.47
C VAL A 203 -8.61 -24.88 -6.50
N ASP A 204 -8.86 -25.54 -5.37
CA ASP A 204 -7.95 -25.64 -4.22
C ASP A 204 -6.53 -26.12 -4.60
N ALA A 205 -6.40 -27.18 -5.37
CA ALA A 205 -5.09 -27.69 -5.80
C ALA A 205 -4.30 -26.64 -6.60
N ARG A 206 -4.99 -25.87 -7.46
CA ARG A 206 -4.38 -24.79 -8.24
C ARG A 206 -4.00 -23.60 -7.36
N ALA A 207 -4.88 -23.21 -6.43
CA ALA A 207 -4.63 -22.11 -5.50
C ALA A 207 -3.40 -22.40 -4.61
N ARG A 208 -3.28 -23.62 -4.07
CA ARG A 208 -2.09 -24.05 -3.31
C ARG A 208 -0.82 -24.00 -4.15
N GLY A 209 -0.83 -24.48 -5.38
CA GLY A 209 0.31 -24.40 -6.28
C GLY A 209 0.77 -22.98 -6.54
N LEU A 210 -0.19 -22.06 -6.77
CA LEU A 210 0.10 -20.64 -6.95
C LEU A 210 0.75 -20.01 -5.71
N VAL A 211 0.21 -20.28 -4.52
CA VAL A 211 0.74 -19.74 -3.26
C VAL A 211 2.17 -20.19 -3.01
N VAL A 212 2.50 -21.46 -3.27
CA VAL A 212 3.87 -21.99 -3.11
C VAL A 212 4.85 -21.36 -4.11
N GLN A 213 4.39 -21.11 -5.33
CA GLN A 213 5.22 -20.52 -6.39
C GLN A 213 5.37 -18.99 -6.28
N THR A 214 4.49 -18.33 -5.53
CA THR A 214 4.53 -16.87 -5.39
C THR A 214 5.68 -16.46 -4.47
N VAL A 215 6.61 -15.66 -5.02
CA VAL A 215 7.67 -15.05 -4.23
C VAL A 215 7.03 -13.96 -3.36
N VAL A 216 7.05 -14.16 -2.05
CA VAL A 216 6.67 -13.11 -1.09
C VAL A 216 7.82 -12.11 -1.05
N PRO A 217 7.60 -10.82 -1.37
CA PRO A 217 8.67 -9.84 -1.30
C PRO A 217 9.28 -9.80 0.11
N GLU A 218 10.59 -9.95 0.20
CA GLU A 218 11.29 -9.64 1.45
C GLU A 218 11.32 -8.12 1.60
N GLY A 219 10.75 -7.63 2.70
CA GLY A 219 10.58 -6.23 2.94
C GLY A 219 11.89 -5.46 2.99
N ARG A 220 12.16 -4.71 1.97
CA ARG A 220 13.06 -3.55 1.97
C ARG A 220 12.35 -2.38 1.34
N ALA A 221 11.62 -1.67 2.15
CA ALA A 221 10.96 -0.47 1.70
C ALA A 221 11.28 0.70 2.64
N GLY A 222 12.46 1.26 2.45
CA GLY A 222 12.65 2.67 2.77
C GLY A 222 11.74 3.53 1.87
N LEU A 223 11.29 4.69 2.30
CA LEU A 223 10.82 5.74 1.40
C LEU A 223 11.97 6.22 0.55
#